data_a5f64d4f0a277d6851da519013ed8b15
#
_entry.id   a5f64d4f0a277d6851da519013ed8b15
#
_cell.length_a   1.000
_cell.length_b   1.000
_cell.length_c   1.000
_cell.angle_alpha   90.00
_cell.angle_beta   90.00
_cell.angle_gamma   90.00
#
_symmetry.space_group_name_H-M   'P 1'
#
loop_
_entity.id
_entity.type
_entity.pdbx_description
1 polymer ?
#
loop_
_entity_poly.entity_id
_entity_poly.type
_entity_poly.pdbx_seq_one_letter_code
_entity_poly.pdbx_strand_id
1 'polypeptide(L)'
;MSQFTSTNASDVTFKRELQPERSGSDPSRCPNCGSFALYVDPVRGERVCDNCGFVVDEGLVDQGPDWTTFEGDDRVRAGPPPSVMAPDKGLGSMVGNGLRDAKGNPIDARSVAALNRLRRVSQWTRYDRTERALAPGLAQLSSLSSRMGLAPAFRERAAIILRRTIEAGLSRGRSMDAIVAAVVYLAAKQLGAPRGLHELAEATGVTVHRISLTAKIIGRELAVFSRASRPDDFVPRFASQLGLDARVGERALALVAQGKDSKILEANSPVGIAAGALYLASEQLDVALTQAEIARLTGVSEVTIRKHYRLLKDFLSEKETPLEAA
;
A
#
# COMPACT_ATOMS: atom_id res chain seq x y z
N MET A 1 45.29 -16.27 -53.21
CA MET A 1 44.95 -17.64 -52.85
C MET A 1 45.43 -17.88 -51.41
N SER A 2 44.58 -17.83 -50.46
CA SER A 2 44.78 -18.36 -49.09
C SER A 2 43.40 -18.44 -48.44
N GLN A 3 42.91 -19.63 -48.30
CA GLN A 3 41.61 -19.95 -47.70
C GLN A 3 41.72 -19.86 -46.19
N PHE A 4 40.88 -19.07 -45.58
CA PHE A 4 40.63 -19.12 -44.13
C PHE A 4 39.44 -20.05 -43.88
N THR A 5 39.73 -21.18 -43.31
CA THR A 5 38.75 -22.14 -42.81
C THR A 5 38.19 -21.65 -41.49
N SER A 6 36.87 -21.44 -41.44
CA SER A 6 36.11 -21.14 -40.24
C SER A 6 35.97 -22.41 -39.38
N THR A 7 36.51 -22.41 -38.21
CA THR A 7 36.24 -23.42 -37.17
C THR A 7 34.97 -23.07 -36.43
N ASN A 8 34.02 -23.99 -36.50
CA ASN A 8 32.76 -23.99 -35.78
C ASN A 8 32.99 -24.00 -34.27
N ALA A 9 32.46 -22.99 -33.58
CA ALA A 9 32.28 -23.03 -32.13
C ALA A 9 31.12 -23.99 -31.85
N SER A 10 31.44 -25.11 -31.24
CA SER A 10 30.49 -26.12 -30.77
C SER A 10 29.58 -25.55 -29.69
N ASP A 11 28.30 -25.56 -29.96
CA ASP A 11 27.20 -25.37 -29.04
C ASP A 11 27.32 -26.31 -27.83
N VAL A 12 27.69 -25.77 -26.67
CA VAL A 12 27.53 -26.46 -25.40
C VAL A 12 26.10 -26.17 -24.91
N THR A 13 25.15 -26.90 -25.44
CA THR A 13 23.80 -26.97 -24.89
C THR A 13 23.89 -27.69 -23.55
N PHE A 14 23.86 -26.92 -22.47
CA PHE A 14 23.62 -27.41 -21.12
C PHE A 14 22.16 -27.91 -21.06
N LYS A 15 21.94 -29.16 -21.41
CA LYS A 15 20.69 -29.87 -21.12
C LYS A 15 20.62 -30.02 -19.61
N ARG A 16 19.92 -29.08 -18.98
CA ARG A 16 19.41 -29.23 -17.61
C ARG A 16 18.35 -30.33 -17.71
N GLU A 17 18.68 -31.55 -17.34
CA GLU A 17 17.69 -32.60 -17.12
C GLU A 17 16.77 -32.14 -16.01
N LEU A 18 15.59 -31.67 -16.39
CA LEU A 18 14.47 -31.46 -15.47
C LEU A 18 14.09 -32.84 -14.94
N GLN A 19 14.40 -33.10 -13.69
CA GLN A 19 13.90 -34.27 -12.98
C GLN A 19 12.38 -34.26 -13.06
N PRO A 20 11.72 -35.42 -13.29
CA PRO A 20 10.27 -35.49 -13.44
C PRO A 20 9.61 -34.97 -12.17
N GLU A 21 8.68 -34.03 -12.34
CA GLU A 21 7.80 -33.55 -11.29
C GLU A 21 7.13 -34.74 -10.61
N ARG A 22 7.48 -34.97 -9.36
CA ARG A 22 6.83 -35.98 -8.50
C ARG A 22 5.40 -35.50 -8.24
N SER A 23 4.45 -36.21 -8.83
CA SER A 23 3.02 -36.06 -8.70
C SER A 23 2.57 -35.80 -7.26
N GLY A 24 1.92 -34.64 -7.04
CA GLY A 24 0.78 -34.43 -6.15
C GLY A 24 0.80 -35.00 -4.73
N SER A 25 1.93 -34.96 -3.99
CA SER A 25 1.93 -35.21 -2.56
C SER A 25 1.84 -33.87 -1.83
N ASP A 26 0.93 -33.78 -0.89
CA ASP A 26 0.78 -32.64 0.02
C ASP A 26 2.15 -32.34 0.67
N PRO A 27 2.75 -31.13 0.46
CA PRO A 27 4.11 -30.83 0.95
C PRO A 27 4.22 -30.83 2.47
N SER A 28 3.12 -30.97 3.18
CA SER A 28 3.02 -31.04 4.63
C SER A 28 3.06 -32.46 5.20
N ARG A 29 3.07 -33.52 4.35
CA ARG A 29 3.02 -34.92 4.81
C ARG A 29 4.21 -35.73 4.37
N CYS A 30 4.69 -36.61 5.25
CA CYS A 30 5.70 -37.61 4.89
C CYS A 30 5.12 -38.63 3.89
N PRO A 31 5.73 -38.83 2.72
CA PRO A 31 5.24 -39.80 1.73
C PRO A 31 5.38 -41.27 2.16
N ASN A 32 6.24 -41.55 3.15
CA ASN A 32 6.46 -42.92 3.64
C ASN A 32 5.50 -43.33 4.77
N CYS A 33 5.30 -42.47 5.78
CA CYS A 33 4.50 -42.82 6.96
C CYS A 33 3.23 -41.96 7.13
N GLY A 34 3.00 -40.96 6.29
CA GLY A 34 1.84 -40.04 6.35
C GLY A 34 1.87 -39.06 7.54
N SER A 35 2.93 -39.03 8.32
CA SER A 35 3.08 -38.13 9.48
C SER A 35 3.27 -36.68 9.04
N PHE A 36 2.76 -35.73 9.84
CA PHE A 36 2.97 -34.29 9.67
C PHE A 36 4.23 -33.77 10.41
N ALA A 37 4.88 -34.62 11.22
CA ALA A 37 6.06 -34.26 11.99
C ALA A 37 7.29 -34.21 11.06
N LEU A 38 7.41 -33.12 10.31
CA LEU A 38 8.57 -32.85 9.45
C LEU A 38 9.41 -31.75 10.11
N TYR A 39 10.72 -31.94 10.21
CA TYR A 39 11.65 -30.90 10.65
C TYR A 39 12.70 -30.66 9.58
N VAL A 40 13.27 -29.47 9.58
CA VAL A 40 14.34 -29.06 8.68
C VAL A 40 15.66 -29.16 9.45
N ASP A 41 16.61 -29.94 8.95
CA ASP A 41 17.97 -29.95 9.43
C ASP A 41 18.77 -28.82 8.75
N PRO A 42 19.12 -27.75 9.47
CA PRO A 42 19.84 -26.61 8.88
C PRO A 42 21.29 -26.95 8.54
N VAL A 43 21.88 -28.00 9.13
CA VAL A 43 23.28 -28.39 8.90
C VAL A 43 23.41 -29.14 7.56
N ARG A 44 22.45 -30.00 7.27
CA ARG A 44 22.44 -30.80 6.03
C ARG A 44 21.61 -30.22 4.92
N GLY A 45 20.74 -29.24 5.24
CA GLY A 45 19.82 -28.67 4.27
C GLY A 45 18.76 -29.69 3.81
N GLU A 46 18.31 -30.55 4.71
CA GLU A 46 17.35 -31.62 4.44
C GLU A 46 16.08 -31.44 5.24
N ARG A 47 14.94 -31.84 4.65
CA ARG A 47 13.68 -31.96 5.39
C ARG A 47 13.43 -33.42 5.71
N VAL A 48 13.43 -33.76 6.99
CA VAL A 48 13.38 -35.15 7.50
C VAL A 48 12.10 -35.36 8.29
N CYS A 49 11.52 -36.54 8.16
CA CYS A 49 10.39 -36.95 9.00
C CYS A 49 10.87 -37.44 10.35
N ASP A 50 10.41 -36.84 11.45
CA ASP A 50 10.77 -37.20 12.83
C ASP A 50 10.29 -38.59 13.20
N ASN A 51 9.23 -39.09 12.60
CA ASN A 51 8.65 -40.40 12.94
C ASN A 51 9.32 -41.59 12.25
N CYS A 52 9.77 -41.45 10.99
CA CYS A 52 10.32 -42.59 10.24
C CYS A 52 11.71 -42.30 9.63
N GLY A 53 12.29 -41.12 9.82
CA GLY A 53 13.60 -40.75 9.30
C GLY A 53 13.66 -40.57 7.77
N PHE A 54 12.52 -40.59 7.07
CA PHE A 54 12.52 -40.41 5.61
C PHE A 54 12.86 -38.98 5.25
N VAL A 55 13.85 -38.79 4.35
CA VAL A 55 14.20 -37.48 3.80
C VAL A 55 13.23 -37.14 2.69
N VAL A 56 12.44 -36.08 2.89
CA VAL A 56 11.41 -35.62 1.97
C VAL A 56 12.03 -34.75 0.88
N ASP A 57 12.86 -33.80 1.28
CA ASP A 57 13.55 -32.86 0.40
C ASP A 57 15.02 -32.76 0.76
N GLU A 58 15.89 -32.73 -0.24
CA GLU A 58 17.34 -32.56 -0.12
C GLU A 58 17.78 -31.25 -0.77
N GLY A 59 18.87 -30.66 -0.28
CA GLY A 59 19.46 -29.46 -0.87
C GLY A 59 18.63 -28.19 -0.66
N LEU A 60 17.96 -28.07 0.49
CA LEU A 60 17.24 -26.86 0.85
C LEU A 60 18.21 -25.68 0.94
N VAL A 61 17.89 -24.61 0.20
CA VAL A 61 18.68 -23.39 0.21
C VAL A 61 18.36 -22.63 1.50
N ASP A 62 19.39 -22.32 2.29
CA ASP A 62 19.24 -21.43 3.41
C ASP A 62 18.92 -20.01 2.92
N GLN A 63 17.74 -19.49 3.30
CA GLN A 63 17.29 -18.14 2.98
C GLN A 63 17.71 -17.12 4.06
N GLY A 64 18.38 -17.59 5.09
CA GLY A 64 18.89 -16.73 6.16
C GLY A 64 20.06 -15.85 5.70
N PRO A 65 20.44 -14.86 6.52
CA PRO A 65 21.63 -14.05 6.25
C PRO A 65 22.90 -14.90 6.34
N ASP A 66 23.80 -14.76 5.36
CA ASP A 66 25.09 -15.50 5.29
C ASP A 66 26.00 -15.29 6.51
N TRP A 67 25.71 -14.32 7.35
CA TRP A 67 26.44 -14.02 8.60
C TRP A 67 25.55 -13.33 9.63
N THR A 68 25.95 -13.47 10.87
CA THR A 68 25.35 -12.76 12.00
C THR A 68 25.86 -11.31 11.97
N THR A 69 24.95 -10.34 11.85
CA THR A 69 25.27 -8.91 12.04
C THR A 69 25.31 -8.63 13.54
N PHE A 70 26.45 -8.16 14.04
CA PHE A 70 26.57 -7.61 15.38
C PHE A 70 26.18 -6.13 15.36
N GLU A 71 25.68 -5.60 16.48
CA GLU A 71 25.33 -4.18 16.61
C GLU A 71 26.51 -3.30 16.15
N GLY A 72 26.27 -2.47 15.10
CA GLY A 72 27.25 -1.57 14.51
C GLY A 72 27.94 -2.05 13.24
N ASP A 73 27.67 -3.23 12.75
CA ASP A 73 28.26 -3.77 11.52
C ASP A 73 27.23 -3.80 10.37
N ASP A 74 27.20 -2.73 9.57
CA ASP A 74 26.30 -2.58 8.40
C ASP A 74 26.75 -3.42 7.18
N ARG A 75 27.30 -4.61 7.38
CA ARG A 75 27.71 -5.50 6.30
C ARG A 75 26.52 -6.24 5.71
N VAL A 76 25.64 -5.54 5.05
CA VAL A 76 24.53 -6.17 4.34
C VAL A 76 24.98 -6.61 2.96
N ARG A 77 25.12 -7.91 2.71
CA ARG A 77 25.37 -8.46 1.37
C ARG A 77 24.13 -8.39 0.46
N ALA A 78 22.98 -8.62 1.05
CA ALA A 78 21.73 -8.50 0.33
C ALA A 78 21.42 -7.04 0.10
N GLY A 79 21.00 -6.68 -1.11
CA GLY A 79 20.45 -5.39 -1.42
C GLY A 79 19.16 -5.13 -0.62
N PRO A 80 18.62 -3.90 -0.66
CA PRO A 80 17.34 -3.61 -0.02
C PRO A 80 16.26 -4.54 -0.57
N PRO A 81 15.24 -4.89 0.24
CA PRO A 81 14.15 -5.76 -0.21
C PRO A 81 13.45 -5.15 -1.43
N PRO A 82 12.92 -5.96 -2.34
CA PRO A 82 12.21 -5.46 -3.51
C PRO A 82 11.03 -4.60 -3.07
N SER A 83 10.94 -3.39 -3.61
CA SER A 83 9.90 -2.42 -3.26
C SER A 83 9.07 -2.05 -4.47
N VAL A 84 7.75 -2.11 -4.32
CA VAL A 84 6.81 -1.66 -5.36
C VAL A 84 6.90 -0.13 -5.58
N MET A 85 7.44 0.60 -4.61
CA MET A 85 7.65 2.04 -4.67
C MET A 85 8.83 2.46 -5.58
N ALA A 86 9.74 1.54 -5.90
CA ALA A 86 10.82 1.82 -6.85
C ALA A 86 10.36 1.54 -8.30
N PRO A 87 10.68 2.36 -9.31
CA PRO A 87 10.25 2.13 -10.69
C PRO A 87 10.59 0.74 -11.22
N ASP A 88 11.80 0.27 -10.94
CA ASP A 88 12.35 -1.04 -11.28
C ASP A 88 12.17 -2.10 -10.17
N LYS A 89 11.27 -1.87 -9.22
CA LYS A 89 11.04 -2.71 -8.03
C LYS A 89 12.27 -2.88 -7.14
N GLY A 90 13.28 -2.02 -7.27
CA GLY A 90 14.52 -2.09 -6.51
C GLY A 90 15.57 -3.07 -7.08
N LEU A 91 15.34 -3.64 -8.25
CA LEU A 91 16.24 -4.62 -8.86
C LEU A 91 17.45 -3.99 -9.57
N GLY A 92 17.39 -2.69 -9.86
CA GLY A 92 18.45 -2.00 -10.58
C GLY A 92 19.53 -1.43 -9.66
N SER A 93 20.76 -1.39 -10.15
CA SER A 93 21.86 -0.68 -9.49
C SER A 93 21.88 0.80 -9.87
N MET A 94 22.30 1.67 -8.98
CA MET A 94 22.43 3.10 -9.23
C MET A 94 23.89 3.53 -9.14
N VAL A 95 24.31 4.38 -10.08
CA VAL A 95 25.60 5.07 -9.96
C VAL A 95 25.44 6.17 -8.91
N GLY A 96 26.12 6.04 -7.79
CA GLY A 96 26.05 6.98 -6.66
C GLY A 96 26.34 8.44 -7.04
N ASN A 97 25.70 9.39 -6.36
CA ASN A 97 25.88 10.83 -6.60
C ASN A 97 27.07 11.42 -5.83
N GLY A 98 27.82 10.62 -5.08
CA GLY A 98 28.95 11.08 -4.30
C GLY A 98 30.08 11.65 -5.17
N LEU A 99 30.76 12.67 -4.62
CA LEU A 99 32.01 13.21 -5.14
C LEU A 99 33.21 12.59 -4.44
N ARG A 100 32.98 11.60 -3.59
CA ARG A 100 33.99 10.84 -2.85
C ARG A 100 33.88 9.36 -3.17
N ASP A 101 35.01 8.69 -3.19
CA ASP A 101 35.10 7.26 -3.38
C ASP A 101 34.66 6.52 -2.07
N ALA A 102 34.51 5.20 -2.11
CA ALA A 102 34.14 4.37 -0.97
C ALA A 102 35.14 4.49 0.21
N LYS A 103 36.39 4.90 -0.04
CA LYS A 103 37.42 5.17 0.96
C LYS A 103 37.40 6.60 1.49
N GLY A 104 36.46 7.44 1.03
CA GLY A 104 36.33 8.83 1.45
C GLY A 104 37.23 9.83 0.71
N ASN A 105 38.05 9.41 -0.27
CA ASN A 105 38.92 10.28 -1.05
C ASN A 105 38.12 11.11 -2.07
N PRO A 106 38.47 12.37 -2.35
CA PRO A 106 37.83 13.15 -3.38
C PRO A 106 38.11 12.55 -4.75
N ILE A 107 37.05 12.45 -5.58
CA ILE A 107 37.18 11.97 -6.97
C ILE A 107 37.72 13.09 -7.87
N ASP A 108 38.68 12.73 -8.73
CA ASP A 108 39.26 13.68 -9.69
C ASP A 108 38.17 14.23 -10.64
N ALA A 109 38.34 15.51 -11.07
CA ALA A 109 37.40 16.23 -11.91
C ALA A 109 37.09 15.52 -13.25
N ARG A 110 38.10 14.86 -13.82
CA ARG A 110 37.96 14.06 -15.05
C ARG A 110 37.04 12.84 -14.83
N SER A 111 37.21 12.16 -13.72
CA SER A 111 36.38 11.01 -13.29
C SER A 111 34.98 11.46 -12.93
N VAL A 112 34.80 12.64 -12.33
CA VAL A 112 33.45 13.20 -12.06
C VAL A 112 32.70 13.46 -13.37
N ALA A 113 33.38 14.02 -14.40
CA ALA A 113 32.75 14.21 -15.71
C ALA A 113 32.32 12.89 -16.37
N ALA A 114 33.17 11.85 -16.29
CA ALA A 114 32.86 10.51 -16.78
C ALA A 114 31.70 9.89 -16.03
N LEU A 115 31.67 9.98 -14.68
CA LEU A 115 30.58 9.51 -13.84
C LEU A 115 29.26 10.22 -14.15
N ASN A 116 29.26 11.52 -14.37
CA ASN A 116 28.08 12.27 -14.77
C ASN A 116 27.54 11.85 -16.14
N ARG A 117 28.42 11.49 -17.07
CA ARG A 117 28.02 10.88 -18.35
C ARG A 117 27.41 9.50 -18.14
N LEU A 118 28.05 8.64 -17.36
CA LEU A 118 27.53 7.30 -17.03
C LEU A 118 26.17 7.38 -16.34
N ARG A 119 25.98 8.30 -15.40
CA ARG A 119 24.67 8.53 -14.74
C ARG A 119 23.59 8.87 -15.74
N ARG A 120 23.86 9.79 -16.69
CA ARG A 120 22.91 10.14 -17.75
C ARG A 120 22.54 8.93 -18.62
N VAL A 121 23.55 8.23 -19.08
CA VAL A 121 23.34 7.04 -19.92
C VAL A 121 22.57 5.96 -19.15
N SER A 122 22.98 5.67 -17.90
CA SER A 122 22.30 4.72 -17.02
C SER A 122 20.83 5.06 -16.78
N GLN A 123 20.51 6.33 -16.57
CA GLN A 123 19.12 6.77 -16.42
C GLN A 123 18.28 6.55 -17.70
N TRP A 124 18.89 6.64 -18.87
CA TRP A 124 18.20 6.46 -20.14
C TRP A 124 18.01 5.00 -20.50
N THR A 125 18.99 4.15 -20.19
CA THR A 125 18.97 2.73 -20.51
C THR A 125 18.30 1.88 -19.45
N ARG A 126 18.28 2.33 -18.20
CA ARG A 126 17.79 1.58 -17.06
C ARG A 126 16.28 1.37 -17.08
N TYR A 127 15.52 2.37 -17.53
CA TYR A 127 14.07 2.32 -17.47
C TYR A 127 13.45 2.10 -18.85
N ASP A 128 12.55 1.15 -18.94
CA ASP A 128 11.65 1.02 -20.07
C ASP A 128 10.73 2.28 -20.15
N ARG A 129 10.04 2.43 -21.28
CA ARG A 129 9.14 3.56 -21.52
C ARG A 129 8.08 3.72 -20.43
N THR A 130 7.53 2.60 -19.98
CA THR A 130 6.53 2.56 -18.90
C THR A 130 7.12 2.93 -17.55
N GLU A 131 8.31 2.44 -17.23
CA GLU A 131 9.01 2.74 -15.98
C GLU A 131 9.44 4.21 -15.90
N ARG A 132 9.86 4.79 -17.04
CA ARG A 132 10.15 6.23 -17.11
C ARG A 132 8.93 7.11 -16.85
N ALA A 133 7.75 6.68 -17.32
CA ALA A 133 6.49 7.37 -17.04
C ALA A 133 6.03 7.17 -15.58
N LEU A 134 6.42 6.04 -14.96
CA LEU A 134 6.06 5.70 -13.59
C LEU A 134 6.89 6.45 -12.54
N ALA A 135 8.17 6.69 -12.81
CA ALA A 135 9.10 7.31 -11.85
C ALA A 135 8.58 8.64 -11.25
N PRO A 136 8.14 9.64 -12.04
CA PRO A 136 7.58 10.87 -11.49
C PRO A 136 6.31 10.65 -10.69
N GLY A 137 5.45 9.71 -11.10
CA GLY A 137 4.23 9.37 -10.37
C GLY A 137 4.51 8.75 -9.00
N LEU A 138 5.48 7.86 -8.90
CA LEU A 138 5.91 7.29 -7.62
C LEU A 138 6.57 8.32 -6.70
N ALA A 139 7.35 9.25 -7.24
CA ALA A 139 7.92 10.34 -6.47
C ALA A 139 6.83 11.26 -5.90
N GLN A 140 5.84 11.63 -6.70
CA GLN A 140 4.68 12.40 -6.25
C GLN A 140 3.85 11.64 -5.22
N LEU A 141 3.63 10.34 -5.43
CA LEU A 141 2.94 9.47 -4.46
C LEU A 141 3.67 9.45 -3.12
N SER A 142 4.99 9.32 -3.12
CA SER A 142 5.81 9.35 -1.91
C SER A 142 5.70 10.69 -1.18
N SER A 143 5.80 11.81 -1.91
CA SER A 143 5.65 13.17 -1.36
C SER A 143 4.25 13.38 -0.76
N LEU A 144 3.19 13.03 -1.49
CA LEU A 144 1.81 13.14 -1.02
C LEU A 144 1.58 12.27 0.22
N SER A 145 2.06 11.04 0.20
CA SER A 145 1.93 10.11 1.32
C SER A 145 2.61 10.61 2.58
N SER A 146 3.78 11.24 2.45
CA SER A 146 4.50 11.83 3.58
C SER A 146 3.77 13.05 4.15
N ARG A 147 3.21 13.91 3.30
CA ARG A 147 2.41 15.07 3.73
C ARG A 147 1.14 14.68 4.45
N MET A 148 0.49 13.59 4.02
CA MET A 148 -0.76 13.10 4.60
C MET A 148 -0.56 12.09 5.74
N GLY A 149 0.68 11.77 6.12
CA GLY A 149 0.99 10.78 7.15
C GLY A 149 0.41 9.38 6.85
N LEU A 150 0.47 8.93 5.57
CA LEU A 150 -0.07 7.64 5.19
C LEU A 150 0.88 6.50 5.59
N ALA A 151 0.32 5.43 6.17
CA ALA A 151 1.07 4.23 6.51
C ALA A 151 1.71 3.56 5.28
N PRO A 152 2.82 2.80 5.45
CA PRO A 152 3.51 2.12 4.36
C PRO A 152 2.59 1.25 3.49
N ALA A 153 1.66 0.51 4.09
CA ALA A 153 0.69 -0.33 3.39
C ALA A 153 -0.17 0.45 2.37
N PHE A 154 -0.54 1.70 2.70
CA PHE A 154 -1.25 2.58 1.75
C PHE A 154 -0.39 2.94 0.55
N ARG A 155 0.89 3.25 0.79
CA ARG A 155 1.84 3.61 -0.26
C ARG A 155 2.04 2.46 -1.24
N GLU A 156 2.25 1.27 -0.73
CA GLU A 156 2.42 0.07 -1.55
C GLU A 156 1.16 -0.25 -2.35
N ARG A 157 -0.01 -0.21 -1.70
CA ARG A 157 -1.28 -0.45 -2.40
C ARG A 157 -1.53 0.59 -3.50
N ALA A 158 -1.28 1.86 -3.20
CA ALA A 158 -1.38 2.94 -4.18
C ALA A 158 -0.37 2.76 -5.32
N ALA A 159 0.87 2.36 -5.05
CA ALA A 159 1.88 2.11 -6.06
C ALA A 159 1.47 0.97 -7.02
N ILE A 160 0.86 -0.10 -6.51
CA ILE A 160 0.33 -1.19 -7.35
C ILE A 160 -0.76 -0.67 -8.30
N ILE A 161 -1.71 0.12 -7.79
CA ILE A 161 -2.78 0.69 -8.62
C ILE A 161 -2.18 1.66 -9.65
N LEU A 162 -1.21 2.49 -9.26
CA LEU A 162 -0.54 3.45 -10.15
C LEU A 162 0.17 2.74 -11.31
N ARG A 163 0.90 1.66 -11.02
CA ARG A 163 1.56 0.84 -12.06
C ARG A 163 0.56 0.34 -13.08
N ARG A 164 -0.50 -0.32 -12.62
CA ARG A 164 -1.57 -0.83 -13.50
C ARG A 164 -2.25 0.29 -14.29
N THR A 165 -2.40 1.48 -13.71
CA THR A 165 -2.97 2.66 -14.39
C THR A 165 -2.09 3.13 -15.55
N ILE A 166 -0.78 3.14 -15.37
CA ILE A 166 0.18 3.56 -16.40
C ILE A 166 0.32 2.49 -17.48
N GLU A 167 0.41 1.22 -17.09
CA GLU A 167 0.45 0.06 -18.00
C GLU A 167 -0.79 0.01 -18.90
N ALA A 168 -1.96 0.27 -18.36
CA ALA A 168 -3.22 0.38 -19.11
C ALA A 168 -3.33 1.66 -19.97
N GLY A 169 -2.31 2.55 -19.94
CA GLY A 169 -2.30 3.78 -20.72
C GLY A 169 -3.30 4.84 -20.27
N LEU A 170 -3.92 4.69 -19.09
CA LEU A 170 -4.92 5.60 -18.54
C LEU A 170 -4.35 6.96 -18.11
N SER A 171 -3.03 7.12 -18.14
CA SER A 171 -2.36 8.39 -17.84
C SER A 171 -2.48 9.42 -18.96
N ARG A 172 -2.80 9.02 -20.18
CA ARG A 172 -2.89 9.93 -21.34
C ARG A 172 -4.00 10.97 -21.15
N GLY A 173 -3.68 12.25 -21.36
CA GLY A 173 -4.61 13.36 -21.26
C GLY A 173 -5.01 13.76 -19.83
N ARG A 174 -4.34 13.22 -18.80
CA ARG A 174 -4.59 13.54 -17.40
C ARG A 174 -3.32 14.04 -16.72
N SER A 175 -3.46 14.96 -15.76
CA SER A 175 -2.33 15.38 -14.94
C SER A 175 -1.91 14.27 -13.99
N MET A 176 -0.60 14.12 -13.76
CA MET A 176 -0.09 13.09 -12.85
C MET A 176 -0.61 13.30 -11.43
N ASP A 177 -0.74 14.56 -10.99
CA ASP A 177 -1.30 14.88 -9.67
C ASP A 177 -2.74 14.37 -9.49
N ALA A 178 -3.59 14.50 -10.53
CA ALA A 178 -4.95 13.97 -10.49
C ALA A 178 -4.98 12.44 -10.45
N ILE A 179 -4.05 11.78 -11.16
CA ILE A 179 -3.93 10.32 -11.14
C ILE A 179 -3.47 9.85 -9.77
N VAL A 180 -2.43 10.46 -9.21
CA VAL A 180 -1.88 10.09 -7.88
C VAL A 180 -2.94 10.31 -6.80
N ALA A 181 -3.65 11.44 -6.80
CA ALA A 181 -4.75 11.69 -5.86
C ALA A 181 -5.87 10.65 -6.00
N ALA A 182 -6.27 10.30 -7.23
CA ALA A 182 -7.29 9.30 -7.48
C ALA A 182 -6.87 7.89 -7.04
N VAL A 183 -5.60 7.54 -7.27
CA VAL A 183 -5.03 6.24 -6.85
C VAL A 183 -4.95 6.13 -5.33
N VAL A 184 -4.52 7.20 -4.64
CA VAL A 184 -4.53 7.25 -3.17
C VAL A 184 -5.96 7.11 -2.62
N TYR A 185 -6.93 7.79 -3.23
CA TYR A 185 -8.34 7.66 -2.87
C TYR A 185 -8.86 6.21 -2.99
N LEU A 186 -8.55 5.54 -4.11
CA LEU A 186 -8.95 4.14 -4.32
C LEU A 186 -8.26 3.18 -3.35
N ALA A 187 -6.96 3.37 -3.12
CA ALA A 187 -6.20 2.57 -2.16
C ALA A 187 -6.75 2.72 -0.74
N ALA A 188 -7.07 3.95 -0.32
CA ALA A 188 -7.67 4.24 0.97
C ALA A 188 -9.02 3.54 1.16
N LYS A 189 -9.86 3.53 0.12
CA LYS A 189 -11.13 2.80 0.13
C LYS A 189 -10.96 1.28 0.22
N GLN A 190 -9.97 0.73 -0.48
CA GLN A 190 -9.69 -0.72 -0.43
C GLN A 190 -9.21 -1.17 0.96
N LEU A 191 -8.40 -0.33 1.61
CA LEU A 191 -7.85 -0.62 2.95
C LEU A 191 -8.84 -0.29 4.09
N GLY A 192 -10.04 0.18 3.77
CA GLY A 192 -11.07 0.47 4.78
C GLY A 192 -10.80 1.70 5.64
N ALA A 193 -9.87 2.57 5.22
CA ALA A 193 -9.61 3.85 5.88
C ALA A 193 -9.72 5.00 4.87
N PRO A 194 -10.95 5.32 4.41
CA PRO A 194 -11.18 6.25 3.33
C PRO A 194 -10.71 7.67 3.70
N ARG A 195 -10.15 8.36 2.69
CA ARG A 195 -9.74 9.76 2.79
C ARG A 195 -10.79 10.65 2.11
N GLY A 196 -10.97 11.85 2.65
CA GLY A 196 -11.88 12.83 2.08
C GLY A 196 -11.36 13.33 0.72
N LEU A 197 -12.27 13.52 -0.25
CA LEU A 197 -11.89 14.12 -1.54
C LEU A 197 -11.41 15.57 -1.39
N HIS A 198 -11.96 16.32 -0.44
CA HIS A 198 -11.53 17.68 -0.15
C HIS A 198 -10.10 17.72 0.41
N GLU A 199 -9.77 16.82 1.34
CA GLU A 199 -8.43 16.67 1.90
C GLU A 199 -7.38 16.37 0.81
N LEU A 200 -7.73 15.48 -0.13
CA LEU A 200 -6.86 15.18 -1.27
C LEU A 200 -6.74 16.37 -2.24
N ALA A 201 -7.82 17.13 -2.42
CA ALA A 201 -7.81 18.32 -3.26
C ALA A 201 -6.91 19.41 -2.68
N GLU A 202 -6.97 19.67 -1.39
CA GLU A 202 -6.08 20.61 -0.68
C GLU A 202 -4.62 20.16 -0.75
N ALA A 203 -4.37 18.85 -0.51
CA ALA A 203 -3.01 18.31 -0.54
C ALA A 203 -2.38 18.34 -1.94
N THR A 204 -3.14 18.24 -3.03
CA THR A 204 -2.63 18.15 -4.40
C THR A 204 -2.87 19.39 -5.25
N GLY A 205 -3.72 20.32 -4.80
CA GLY A 205 -4.15 21.48 -5.59
C GLY A 205 -5.08 21.13 -6.77
N VAL A 206 -5.58 19.89 -6.83
CA VAL A 206 -6.49 19.42 -7.90
C VAL A 206 -7.94 19.52 -7.45
N THR A 207 -8.82 19.95 -8.33
CA THR A 207 -10.24 20.06 -7.99
C THR A 207 -10.87 18.70 -7.66
N VAL A 208 -11.76 18.67 -6.67
CA VAL A 208 -12.50 17.47 -6.22
C VAL A 208 -13.17 16.75 -7.39
N HIS A 209 -13.75 17.50 -8.34
CA HIS A 209 -14.40 16.94 -9.51
C HIS A 209 -13.43 16.13 -10.38
N ARG A 210 -12.23 16.65 -10.66
CA ARG A 210 -11.21 15.96 -11.47
C ARG A 210 -10.71 14.69 -10.76
N ILE A 211 -10.50 14.74 -9.45
CA ILE A 211 -10.09 13.56 -8.67
C ILE A 211 -11.18 12.49 -8.72
N SER A 212 -12.44 12.86 -8.47
CA SER A 212 -13.57 11.93 -8.49
C SER A 212 -13.77 11.28 -9.87
N LEU A 213 -13.70 12.08 -10.94
CA LEU A 213 -13.83 11.59 -12.32
C LEU A 213 -12.70 10.62 -12.66
N THR A 214 -11.45 10.99 -12.33
CA THR A 214 -10.27 10.14 -12.58
C THR A 214 -10.37 8.84 -11.79
N ALA A 215 -10.78 8.89 -10.53
CA ALA A 215 -10.97 7.70 -9.69
C ALA A 215 -12.06 6.76 -10.25
N LYS A 216 -13.17 7.31 -10.75
CA LYS A 216 -14.23 6.50 -11.38
C LYS A 216 -13.74 5.80 -12.64
N ILE A 217 -12.94 6.48 -13.47
CA ILE A 217 -12.38 5.89 -14.70
C ILE A 217 -11.40 4.77 -14.34
N ILE A 218 -10.42 5.06 -13.47
CA ILE A 218 -9.43 4.06 -13.03
C ILE A 218 -10.12 2.85 -12.38
N GLY A 219 -11.09 3.09 -11.50
CA GLY A 219 -11.85 2.04 -10.83
C GLY A 219 -12.59 1.12 -11.78
N ARG A 220 -13.19 1.68 -12.84
CA ARG A 220 -13.92 0.92 -13.87
C ARG A 220 -12.97 0.11 -14.75
N GLU A 221 -11.96 0.77 -15.32
CA GLU A 221 -11.06 0.14 -16.30
C GLU A 221 -10.17 -0.94 -15.69
N LEU A 222 -9.71 -0.73 -14.47
CA LEU A 222 -8.86 -1.70 -13.77
C LEU A 222 -9.65 -2.69 -12.92
N ALA A 223 -10.98 -2.62 -12.91
CA ALA A 223 -11.85 -3.39 -12.03
C ALA A 223 -11.39 -3.33 -10.56
N VAL A 224 -10.99 -2.13 -10.11
CA VAL A 224 -10.58 -1.92 -8.73
C VAL A 224 -11.84 -1.86 -7.87
N PHE A 225 -12.21 -3.02 -7.32
CA PHE A 225 -13.35 -3.09 -6.41
C PHE A 225 -13.00 -2.35 -5.11
N SER A 226 -13.76 -1.32 -4.80
CA SER A 226 -13.73 -0.66 -3.51
C SER A 226 -15.13 -0.70 -2.91
N ARG A 227 -15.25 -1.11 -1.66
CA ARG A 227 -16.53 -1.05 -0.97
C ARG A 227 -17.00 0.41 -0.86
N ALA A 228 -18.30 0.61 -0.76
CA ALA A 228 -18.83 1.92 -0.40
C ALA A 228 -18.26 2.34 0.96
N SER A 229 -17.85 3.58 1.09
CA SER A 229 -17.35 4.12 2.36
C SER A 229 -18.50 4.14 3.37
N ARG A 230 -18.26 3.61 4.56
CA ARG A 230 -19.22 3.60 5.66
C ARG A 230 -18.88 4.68 6.67
N PRO A 231 -19.84 5.19 7.43
CA PRO A 231 -19.56 6.14 8.51
C PRO A 231 -18.56 5.61 9.54
N ASP A 232 -18.63 4.30 9.83
CA ASP A 232 -17.72 3.59 10.76
C ASP A 232 -16.25 3.76 10.38
N ASP A 233 -15.94 3.84 9.09
CA ASP A 233 -14.57 3.93 8.57
C ASP A 233 -13.90 5.29 8.90
N PHE A 234 -14.71 6.33 9.18
CA PHE A 234 -14.23 7.70 9.43
C PHE A 234 -14.12 8.03 10.91
N VAL A 235 -14.98 7.44 11.76
CA VAL A 235 -15.07 7.76 13.18
C VAL A 235 -13.73 7.62 13.93
N PRO A 236 -12.97 6.51 13.84
CA PRO A 236 -11.73 6.35 14.61
C PRO A 236 -10.69 7.40 14.25
N ARG A 237 -10.61 7.73 12.95
CA ARG A 237 -9.68 8.73 12.46
C ARG A 237 -10.03 10.13 12.95
N PHE A 238 -11.29 10.53 12.85
CA PHE A 238 -11.72 11.85 13.30
C PHE A 238 -11.60 12.00 14.82
N ALA A 239 -11.93 10.96 15.58
CA ALA A 239 -11.72 10.95 17.02
C ALA A 239 -10.24 11.15 17.39
N SER A 240 -9.32 10.43 16.71
CA SER A 240 -7.89 10.59 16.93
C SER A 240 -7.38 11.98 16.52
N GLN A 241 -7.85 12.54 15.40
CA GLN A 241 -7.43 13.87 14.94
C GLN A 241 -7.96 15.02 15.82
N LEU A 242 -9.12 14.82 16.45
CA LEU A 242 -9.70 15.76 17.43
C LEU A 242 -9.12 15.58 18.84
N GLY A 243 -8.24 14.57 19.04
CA GLY A 243 -7.67 14.27 20.35
C GLY A 243 -8.71 13.80 21.38
N LEU A 244 -9.82 13.21 20.92
CA LEU A 244 -10.91 12.74 21.80
C LEU A 244 -10.51 11.44 22.50
N ASP A 245 -11.05 11.24 23.72
CA ASP A 245 -10.90 9.98 24.44
C ASP A 245 -11.50 8.81 23.65
N ALA A 246 -10.89 7.62 23.78
CA ALA A 246 -11.34 6.39 23.13
C ALA A 246 -12.83 6.11 23.38
N ARG A 247 -13.35 6.43 24.58
CA ARG A 247 -14.75 6.28 24.94
C ARG A 247 -15.71 7.03 24.02
N VAL A 248 -15.35 8.25 23.59
CA VAL A 248 -16.16 9.05 22.65
C VAL A 248 -16.21 8.37 21.28
N GLY A 249 -15.06 7.85 20.81
CA GLY A 249 -14.97 7.10 19.56
C GLY A 249 -15.82 5.83 19.59
N GLU A 250 -15.72 5.03 20.64
CA GLU A 250 -16.51 3.81 20.84
C GLU A 250 -18.02 4.12 20.90
N ARG A 251 -18.40 5.17 21.64
CA ARG A 251 -19.79 5.59 21.69
C ARG A 251 -20.32 6.02 20.34
N ALA A 252 -19.54 6.80 19.59
CA ALA A 252 -19.91 7.21 18.23
C ALA A 252 -20.06 6.01 17.28
N LEU A 253 -19.19 5.01 17.38
CA LEU A 253 -19.33 3.76 16.61
C LEU A 253 -20.60 2.99 16.98
N ALA A 254 -20.93 2.92 18.28
CA ALA A 254 -22.16 2.29 18.75
C ALA A 254 -23.40 3.00 18.20
N LEU A 255 -23.41 4.34 18.18
CA LEU A 255 -24.50 5.14 17.62
C LEU A 255 -24.69 4.89 16.12
N VAL A 256 -23.58 4.84 15.38
CA VAL A 256 -23.61 4.50 13.93
C VAL A 256 -24.09 3.07 13.71
N ALA A 257 -23.65 2.12 14.54
CA ALA A 257 -24.09 0.72 14.44
C ALA A 257 -25.60 0.56 14.67
N GLN A 258 -26.17 1.28 15.61
CA GLN A 258 -27.62 1.29 15.87
C GLN A 258 -28.43 1.86 14.69
N GLY A 259 -27.84 2.80 13.96
CA GLY A 259 -28.44 3.40 12.75
C GLY A 259 -28.31 2.54 11.48
N LYS A 260 -27.55 1.45 11.49
CA LYS A 260 -27.30 0.63 10.27
C LYS A 260 -28.56 0.06 9.65
N ASP A 261 -29.52 -0.29 10.44
CA ASP A 261 -30.77 -0.89 9.99
C ASP A 261 -31.78 0.15 9.46
N SER A 262 -31.45 1.44 9.57
CA SER A 262 -32.28 2.52 9.10
C SER A 262 -31.81 3.02 7.73
N LYS A 263 -32.76 3.37 6.85
CA LYS A 263 -32.49 4.02 5.55
C LYS A 263 -31.77 5.37 5.66
N ILE A 264 -31.57 5.87 6.87
CA ILE A 264 -30.87 7.14 7.18
C ILE A 264 -29.41 7.08 6.71
N LEU A 265 -28.74 5.93 6.86
CA LEU A 265 -27.35 5.77 6.46
C LEU A 265 -27.16 5.68 4.94
N GLU A 266 -28.15 5.18 4.21
CA GLU A 266 -28.04 4.99 2.77
C GLU A 266 -28.24 6.29 1.98
N ALA A 267 -29.08 7.20 2.47
CA ALA A 267 -29.46 8.44 1.78
C ALA A 267 -28.51 9.62 2.04
N ASN A 268 -27.60 9.51 3.02
CA ASN A 268 -26.80 10.62 3.51
C ASN A 268 -25.28 10.40 3.35
N SER A 269 -24.53 11.51 3.38
CA SER A 269 -23.06 11.45 3.29
C SER A 269 -22.44 10.69 4.48
N PRO A 270 -21.62 9.65 4.25
CA PRO A 270 -20.98 8.90 5.34
C PRO A 270 -20.11 9.77 6.27
N VAL A 271 -19.43 10.77 5.69
CA VAL A 271 -18.60 11.72 6.46
C VAL A 271 -19.48 12.58 7.37
N GLY A 272 -20.62 13.06 6.86
CA GLY A 272 -21.55 13.87 7.62
C GLY A 272 -22.18 13.10 8.79
N ILE A 273 -22.55 11.83 8.57
CA ILE A 273 -23.08 10.96 9.62
C ILE A 273 -22.02 10.70 10.69
N ALA A 274 -20.78 10.39 10.30
CA ALA A 274 -19.68 10.19 11.23
C ALA A 274 -19.42 11.44 12.09
N ALA A 275 -19.44 12.62 11.48
CA ALA A 275 -19.30 13.91 12.15
C ALA A 275 -20.46 14.17 13.14
N GLY A 276 -21.70 13.92 12.72
CA GLY A 276 -22.89 14.04 13.57
C GLY A 276 -22.88 13.06 14.75
N ALA A 277 -22.45 11.82 14.52
CA ALA A 277 -22.31 10.78 15.56
C ALA A 277 -21.25 11.15 16.60
N LEU A 278 -20.10 11.70 16.18
CA LEU A 278 -19.05 12.17 17.09
C LEU A 278 -19.55 13.35 17.94
N TYR A 279 -20.28 14.27 17.34
CA TYR A 279 -20.87 15.40 18.09
C TYR A 279 -21.90 14.91 19.10
N LEU A 280 -22.77 13.97 18.74
CA LEU A 280 -23.75 13.39 19.65
C LEU A 280 -23.09 12.59 20.79
N ALA A 281 -22.04 11.83 20.48
CA ALA A 281 -21.27 11.08 21.46
C ALA A 281 -20.56 12.00 22.46
N SER A 282 -20.02 13.13 21.99
CA SER A 282 -19.39 14.13 22.87
C SER A 282 -20.40 14.80 23.80
N GLU A 283 -21.61 15.11 23.29
CA GLU A 283 -22.70 15.63 24.12
C GLU A 283 -23.13 14.63 25.22
N GLN A 284 -23.27 13.35 24.89
CA GLN A 284 -23.64 12.30 25.85
C GLN A 284 -22.58 12.01 26.91
N LEU A 285 -21.32 12.32 26.65
CA LEU A 285 -20.21 12.11 27.58
C LEU A 285 -19.68 13.40 28.20
N ASP A 286 -20.43 14.51 28.06
CA ASP A 286 -20.07 15.84 28.56
C ASP A 286 -18.66 16.31 28.15
N VAL A 287 -18.20 15.91 26.95
CA VAL A 287 -16.92 16.36 26.39
C VAL A 287 -17.15 17.63 25.57
N ALA A 288 -16.42 18.69 25.88
CA ALA A 288 -16.51 19.96 25.17
C ALA A 288 -15.96 19.82 23.73
N LEU A 289 -16.85 19.76 22.76
CA LEU A 289 -16.52 19.70 21.34
C LEU A 289 -17.45 20.62 20.55
N THR A 290 -16.89 21.53 19.76
CA THR A 290 -17.67 22.46 18.96
C THR A 290 -17.95 21.94 17.55
N GLN A 291 -19.11 22.31 16.99
CA GLN A 291 -19.45 21.96 15.59
C GLN A 291 -18.45 22.58 14.60
N ALA A 292 -17.88 23.75 14.94
CA ALA A 292 -16.88 24.41 14.11
C ALA A 292 -15.54 23.64 14.03
N GLU A 293 -15.11 23.02 15.13
CA GLU A 293 -13.90 22.17 15.13
C GLU A 293 -14.09 20.94 14.26
N ILE A 294 -15.23 20.27 14.39
CA ILE A 294 -15.57 19.12 13.54
C ILE A 294 -15.65 19.56 12.08
N ALA A 295 -16.32 20.68 11.78
CA ALA A 295 -16.47 21.20 10.41
C ALA A 295 -15.10 21.47 9.76
N ARG A 296 -14.19 22.10 10.52
CA ARG A 296 -12.84 22.44 10.06
C ARG A 296 -12.02 21.19 9.72
N LEU A 297 -12.16 20.14 10.53
CA LEU A 297 -11.43 18.89 10.35
C LEU A 297 -12.02 18.01 9.24
N THR A 298 -13.34 17.89 9.17
CA THR A 298 -14.01 16.97 8.24
C THR A 298 -14.27 17.56 6.86
N GLY A 299 -14.18 18.90 6.74
CA GLY A 299 -14.58 19.63 5.53
C GLY A 299 -16.09 19.62 5.28
N VAL A 300 -16.90 19.28 6.28
CA VAL A 300 -18.37 19.28 6.23
C VAL A 300 -18.92 20.55 6.87
N SER A 301 -19.91 21.18 6.26
CA SER A 301 -20.49 22.39 6.84
C SER A 301 -21.19 22.11 8.18
N GLU A 302 -21.15 23.08 9.10
CA GLU A 302 -21.86 22.99 10.41
C GLU A 302 -23.35 22.68 10.25
N VAL A 303 -23.97 23.24 9.21
CA VAL A 303 -25.39 22.99 8.89
C VAL A 303 -25.63 21.50 8.62
N THR A 304 -24.70 20.87 7.87
CA THR A 304 -24.78 19.43 7.59
C THR A 304 -24.57 18.59 8.83
N ILE A 305 -23.59 18.96 9.68
CA ILE A 305 -23.34 18.29 10.97
C ILE A 305 -24.59 18.36 11.86
N ARG A 306 -25.20 19.55 11.98
CA ARG A 306 -26.42 19.77 12.75
C ARG A 306 -27.61 18.97 12.21
N LYS A 307 -27.74 18.86 10.89
CA LYS A 307 -28.76 18.02 10.26
C LYS A 307 -28.59 16.55 10.66
N HIS A 308 -27.39 16.00 10.53
CA HIS A 308 -27.13 14.58 10.84
C HIS A 308 -27.19 14.29 12.34
N TYR A 309 -26.77 15.23 13.19
CA TYR A 309 -26.96 15.15 14.62
C TYR A 309 -28.44 15.00 14.99
N ARG A 310 -29.32 15.87 14.45
CA ARG A 310 -30.77 15.80 14.70
C ARG A 310 -31.36 14.48 14.22
N LEU A 311 -31.03 14.06 13.00
CA LEU A 311 -31.47 12.76 12.45
C LEU A 311 -31.10 11.57 13.35
N LEU A 312 -29.88 11.56 13.90
CA LEU A 312 -29.44 10.50 14.79
C LEU A 312 -30.15 10.58 16.15
N LYS A 313 -30.35 11.78 16.68
CA LYS A 313 -31.05 12.01 17.96
C LYS A 313 -32.52 11.59 17.88
N ASP A 314 -33.23 11.99 16.83
CA ASP A 314 -34.63 11.63 16.60
C ASP A 314 -34.79 10.11 16.43
N PHE A 315 -33.90 9.46 15.70
CA PHE A 315 -33.91 8.00 15.53
C PHE A 315 -33.69 7.24 16.85
N LEU A 316 -32.84 7.76 17.74
CA LEU A 316 -32.62 7.13 19.05
C LEU A 316 -33.84 7.32 19.96
N SER A 317 -34.47 8.52 19.96
CA SER A 317 -35.68 8.75 20.72
C SER A 317 -36.87 7.87 20.27
N GLU A 318 -36.98 7.60 18.96
CA GLU A 318 -37.99 6.68 18.43
C GLU A 318 -37.77 5.21 18.88
N LYS A 319 -36.50 4.80 19.05
CA LYS A 319 -36.18 3.45 19.55
C LYS A 319 -36.36 3.29 21.07
N GLU A 320 -36.26 4.36 21.82
CA GLU A 320 -36.46 4.34 23.28
C GLU A 320 -37.95 4.33 23.67
N THR A 321 -38.84 4.81 22.79
CA THR A 321 -40.31 4.88 23.04
C THR A 321 -41.17 3.61 22.82
N PRO A 322 -40.72 2.46 22.30
CA PRO A 322 -41.63 1.32 22.05
C PRO A 322 -41.94 0.43 23.27
N LEU A 323 -41.42 0.67 24.45
CA LEU A 323 -41.56 -0.23 25.62
C LEU A 323 -42.55 0.20 26.72
N GLU A 324 -43.20 1.37 26.60
CA GLU A 324 -44.19 1.81 27.60
C GLU A 324 -45.67 1.77 27.14
N ALA A 325 -45.95 1.25 25.93
CA ALA A 325 -47.31 1.20 25.38
C ALA A 325 -47.73 -0.23 24.94
N ALA A 326 -47.43 -1.27 25.74
CA ALA A 326 -47.98 -2.59 25.57
C ALA A 326 -48.37 -3.21 26.91
#